data_f33f220e113375682815dc189d8b7db8
#
_entry.id   f33f220e113375682815dc189d8b7db8
#
_cell.length_a   1.000
_cell.length_b   1.000
_cell.length_c   1.000
_cell.angle_alpha   90.00
_cell.angle_beta   90.00
_cell.angle_gamma   90.00
#
_symmetry.space_group_name_H-M   'P 1'
#
loop_
_entity.id
_entity.type
_entity.pdbx_description
1 polymer ?
#
loop_
_entity_poly.entity_id
_entity_poly.type
_entity_poly.pdbx_seq_one_letter_code
_entity_poly.pdbx_strand_id
1 'polypeptide(L)'
;MLKVQSRDDFSFATFYSRRIRRLLPSFLLVSLVTFIVISRYYMDDDYYIFSKSWLGSVIGLSNIFFHGELSQYFSADAKIISLLHTWSLAVEEQFYFIWPLLLLLSKPIIRHAKFVLIFIGLWFGAFTFSIWHAIADPVAAYFLLPARVFELMLGCGLALFAHRLPILNRWQAECLSLTGVVAIVASAILLSSESIFPGYNALWPTAGAALIIYAGMSSHASLVTRLLSTKAFVFLGTLSYSLYLWHWPPIALLNYQLVALTSPIKVGLISFAFFAAWFTHAFVENSLRYRQWSLRKTISLLILLPCVLIWLVQLTIRTNDDISFRIPEEKRALYKIMQQQHAGDLYEACFDGADYAFDQSESCLFGNATSNGKPNSMLLGDSHATAMIGFLEQVVADTPFYFLAVTKASAAFIAEPNIDKAFADEKNRQRSRALQQYLTANPSLTVFINNWWAGYTQNSQNIEYTSATVDWLLQQGHRVVIIEDVLRLPSQSHAYCLIRGSSDCDITEAEIKDDLHYANRFRASIEERHPEVMWINPRQAICDQQGCKTTLDGLPLYRDEHHLNYLGSKKLGDEYLRRFANPLDGIATQ
;
A
#
# COMPACT_ATOMS: atom_id res chain seq x y z
N MET A 1 -12.91 13.11 -32.07
CA MET A 1 -11.90 12.48 -32.94
C MET A 1 -12.48 12.01 -34.26
N LEU A 2 -13.43 11.11 -34.30
CA LEU A 2 -13.99 10.59 -35.57
C LEU A 2 -14.58 11.68 -36.50
N LYS A 3 -15.27 12.70 -35.95
CA LYS A 3 -15.77 13.86 -36.73
C LYS A 3 -14.65 14.76 -37.27
N VAL A 4 -13.50 14.81 -36.60
CA VAL A 4 -12.33 15.60 -37.01
C VAL A 4 -11.50 14.83 -38.04
N GLN A 5 -11.42 13.50 -37.91
CA GLN A 5 -10.74 12.64 -38.86
C GLN A 5 -11.37 12.63 -40.26
N SER A 6 -12.68 12.91 -40.37
CA SER A 6 -13.38 13.06 -41.63
C SER A 6 -13.06 14.37 -42.36
N ARG A 7 -12.41 15.35 -41.72
CA ARG A 7 -12.10 16.68 -42.24
C ARG A 7 -10.61 16.94 -42.51
N ASP A 8 -9.75 15.91 -42.44
CA ASP A 8 -8.28 15.99 -42.55
C ASP A 8 -7.54 17.01 -41.64
N ASP A 9 -8.24 17.67 -40.71
CA ASP A 9 -7.75 18.75 -39.86
C ASP A 9 -7.40 18.32 -38.43
N PHE A 10 -7.04 17.04 -38.22
CA PHE A 10 -6.68 16.59 -36.87
C PHE A 10 -5.29 17.08 -36.45
N SER A 11 -5.23 17.93 -35.45
CA SER A 11 -3.99 18.40 -34.83
C SER A 11 -3.81 17.82 -33.42
N PHE A 12 -2.77 17.02 -33.24
CA PHE A 12 -2.36 16.51 -31.91
C PHE A 12 -2.13 17.64 -30.92
N ALA A 13 -1.48 18.73 -31.36
CA ALA A 13 -1.21 19.88 -30.51
C ALA A 13 -2.50 20.48 -29.95
N THR A 14 -3.50 20.65 -30.80
CA THR A 14 -4.82 21.17 -30.38
C THR A 14 -5.55 20.18 -29.47
N PHE A 15 -5.50 18.90 -29.79
CA PHE A 15 -6.14 17.83 -28.99
C PHE A 15 -5.58 17.78 -27.57
N TYR A 16 -4.25 17.67 -27.42
CA TYR A 16 -3.61 17.58 -26.11
C TYR A 16 -3.70 18.90 -25.34
N SER A 17 -3.53 20.06 -26.00
CA SER A 17 -3.69 21.35 -25.33
C SER A 17 -5.08 21.53 -24.74
N ARG A 18 -6.15 21.14 -25.44
CA ARG A 18 -7.54 21.19 -24.93
C ARG A 18 -7.74 20.26 -23.75
N ARG A 19 -7.15 19.06 -23.78
CA ARG A 19 -7.28 18.08 -22.72
C ARG A 19 -6.55 18.51 -21.46
N ILE A 20 -5.29 18.91 -21.58
CA ILE A 20 -4.49 19.41 -20.46
C ILE A 20 -5.20 20.59 -19.77
N ARG A 21 -5.70 21.58 -20.53
CA ARG A 21 -6.44 22.73 -19.98
C ARG A 21 -7.79 22.38 -19.35
N ARG A 22 -8.36 21.24 -19.70
CA ARG A 22 -9.60 20.77 -19.09
C ARG A 22 -9.35 20.08 -17.75
N LEU A 23 -8.29 19.27 -17.64
CA LEU A 23 -8.09 18.36 -16.50
C LEU A 23 -7.11 18.91 -15.48
N LEU A 24 -5.92 19.34 -15.89
CA LEU A 24 -4.87 19.73 -14.96
C LEU A 24 -5.19 20.92 -14.05
N PRO A 25 -5.89 21.98 -14.45
CA PRO A 25 -6.17 23.10 -13.56
C PRO A 25 -6.94 22.69 -12.31
N SER A 26 -7.99 21.87 -12.46
CA SER A 26 -8.77 21.34 -11.33
C SER A 26 -7.92 20.42 -10.46
N PHE A 27 -7.14 19.55 -11.07
CA PHE A 27 -6.23 18.67 -10.33
C PHE A 27 -5.18 19.46 -9.53
N LEU A 28 -4.53 20.47 -10.13
CA LEU A 28 -3.53 21.31 -9.46
C LEU A 28 -4.12 22.08 -8.28
N LEU A 29 -5.35 22.59 -8.40
CA LEU A 29 -6.03 23.24 -7.28
C LEU A 29 -6.27 22.26 -6.15
N VAL A 30 -6.89 21.10 -6.45
CA VAL A 30 -7.19 20.07 -5.42
C VAL A 30 -5.93 19.57 -4.74
N SER A 31 -4.90 19.24 -5.51
CA SER A 31 -3.64 18.74 -4.97
C SER A 31 -2.89 19.79 -4.14
N LEU A 32 -2.92 21.05 -4.54
CA LEU A 32 -2.34 22.15 -3.76
C LEU A 32 -3.07 22.37 -2.43
N VAL A 33 -4.41 22.39 -2.45
CA VAL A 33 -5.20 22.51 -1.22
C VAL A 33 -4.95 21.31 -0.31
N THR A 34 -4.93 20.12 -0.88
CA THR A 34 -4.59 18.89 -0.14
C THR A 34 -3.20 19.01 0.50
N PHE A 35 -2.19 19.43 -0.27
CA PHE A 35 -0.84 19.66 0.23
C PHE A 35 -0.79 20.62 1.42
N ILE A 36 -1.46 21.77 1.32
CA ILE A 36 -1.52 22.77 2.40
C ILE A 36 -2.16 22.18 3.66
N VAL A 37 -3.25 21.42 3.50
CA VAL A 37 -3.97 20.84 4.63
C VAL A 37 -3.13 19.73 5.28
N ILE A 38 -2.64 18.75 4.51
CA ILE A 38 -1.88 17.62 5.06
C ILE A 38 -0.54 18.03 5.65
N SER A 39 0.04 19.17 5.21
CA SER A 39 1.29 19.69 5.79
C SER A 39 1.23 19.93 7.29
N ARG A 40 0.02 19.99 7.87
CA ARG A 40 -0.18 20.12 9.31
C ARG A 40 -0.36 18.81 10.05
N TYR A 41 -0.60 17.72 9.34
CA TYR A 41 -1.01 16.46 9.94
C TYR A 41 -0.09 15.30 9.61
N TYR A 42 0.46 15.25 8.39
CA TYR A 42 1.28 14.13 7.92
C TYR A 42 2.67 14.18 8.57
N MET A 43 3.16 13.00 8.97
CA MET A 43 4.54 12.81 9.39
C MET A 43 5.46 12.77 8.16
N ASP A 44 6.76 12.75 8.38
CA ASP A 44 7.75 13.01 7.35
C ASP A 44 7.71 12.00 6.20
N ASP A 45 7.61 10.71 6.51
CA ASP A 45 7.52 9.64 5.52
C ASP A 45 6.25 9.76 4.68
N ASP A 46 5.09 9.94 5.32
CA ASP A 46 3.81 10.10 4.63
C ASP A 46 3.77 11.34 3.75
N TYR A 47 4.40 12.42 4.24
CA TYR A 47 4.51 13.67 3.50
C TYR A 47 5.43 13.53 2.28
N TYR A 48 6.49 12.74 2.39
CA TYR A 48 7.37 12.41 1.28
C TYR A 48 6.67 11.53 0.23
N ILE A 49 5.94 10.49 0.67
CA ILE A 49 5.09 9.65 -0.20
C ILE A 49 4.06 10.51 -0.94
N PHE A 50 3.40 11.44 -0.23
CA PHE A 50 2.49 12.39 -0.86
C PHE A 50 3.18 13.20 -1.96
N SER A 51 4.35 13.75 -1.69
CA SER A 51 5.08 14.60 -2.64
C SER A 51 5.48 13.85 -3.92
N LYS A 52 5.89 12.57 -3.80
CA LYS A 52 6.17 11.68 -4.94
C LYS A 52 4.90 11.38 -5.73
N SER A 53 3.80 11.04 -5.03
CA SER A 53 2.52 10.75 -5.67
C SER A 53 1.97 11.98 -6.40
N TRP A 54 2.21 13.18 -5.87
CA TRP A 54 1.82 14.45 -6.50
C TRP A 54 2.54 14.65 -7.84
N LEU A 55 3.86 14.48 -7.85
CA LEU A 55 4.64 14.55 -9.09
C LEU A 55 4.18 13.51 -10.11
N GLY A 56 4.03 12.25 -9.68
CA GLY A 56 3.52 11.15 -10.51
C GLY A 56 2.14 11.46 -11.11
N SER A 57 1.27 12.12 -10.34
CA SER A 57 -0.08 12.49 -10.79
C SER A 57 -0.07 13.61 -11.84
N VAL A 58 0.81 14.62 -11.70
CA VAL A 58 0.94 15.71 -12.70
C VAL A 58 1.37 15.17 -14.07
N ILE A 59 2.26 14.18 -14.07
CA ILE A 59 2.81 13.59 -15.33
C ILE A 59 2.04 12.36 -15.83
N GLY A 60 0.94 11.97 -15.16
CA GLY A 60 0.10 10.83 -15.56
C GLY A 60 0.72 9.46 -15.28
N LEU A 61 1.57 9.33 -14.25
CA LEU A 61 2.26 8.11 -13.85
C LEU A 61 1.94 7.66 -12.42
N SER A 62 0.91 8.23 -11.78
CA SER A 62 0.56 7.89 -10.39
C SER A 62 0.17 6.43 -10.22
N ASN A 63 -0.42 5.78 -11.22
CA ASN A 63 -0.75 4.36 -11.18
C ASN A 63 0.50 3.47 -11.06
N ILE A 64 1.58 3.80 -11.75
CA ILE A 64 2.87 3.09 -11.66
C ILE A 64 3.49 3.31 -10.29
N PHE A 65 3.44 4.55 -9.80
CA PHE A 65 3.91 4.90 -8.47
C PHE A 65 3.17 4.10 -7.38
N PHE A 66 1.84 4.11 -7.40
CA PHE A 66 1.05 3.39 -6.39
C PHE A 66 1.15 1.86 -6.51
N HIS A 67 1.33 1.33 -7.72
CA HIS A 67 1.67 -0.08 -7.86
C HIS A 67 2.97 -0.42 -7.13
N GLY A 68 4.03 0.37 -7.31
CA GLY A 68 5.30 0.17 -6.59
C GLY A 68 5.17 0.30 -5.08
N GLU A 69 4.47 1.33 -4.61
CA GLU A 69 4.32 1.63 -3.19
C GLU A 69 3.45 0.58 -2.45
N LEU A 70 2.33 0.14 -3.05
CA LEU A 70 1.38 -0.79 -2.43
C LEU A 70 1.73 -2.27 -2.65
N SER A 71 2.68 -2.59 -3.52
CA SER A 71 3.20 -3.96 -3.70
C SER A 71 4.42 -4.28 -2.83
N GLN A 72 4.95 -3.31 -2.10
CA GLN A 72 6.06 -3.52 -1.18
C GLN A 72 5.57 -4.14 0.14
N TYR A 73 6.44 -4.92 0.75
CA TYR A 73 6.19 -5.60 2.03
C TYR A 73 5.79 -4.63 3.18
N PHE A 74 6.28 -3.40 3.15
CA PHE A 74 5.99 -2.31 4.11
C PHE A 74 5.11 -1.22 3.50
N SER A 75 4.13 -1.59 2.68
CA SER A 75 3.30 -0.60 1.99
C SER A 75 2.41 0.18 2.97
N ALA A 76 2.33 1.50 2.77
CA ALA A 76 1.38 2.33 3.49
C ALA A 76 -0.06 1.86 3.29
N ASP A 77 -0.90 2.03 4.33
CA ASP A 77 -2.33 1.74 4.18
C ASP A 77 -2.93 2.60 3.05
N ALA A 78 -3.48 1.95 2.04
CA ALA A 78 -4.09 2.62 0.90
C ALA A 78 -5.16 3.66 1.30
N LYS A 79 -5.84 3.46 2.45
CA LYS A 79 -6.91 4.35 2.92
C LYS A 79 -6.41 5.71 3.39
N ILE A 80 -5.13 5.86 3.73
CA ILE A 80 -4.55 7.11 4.21
C ILE A 80 -3.83 7.91 3.11
N ILE A 81 -3.60 7.32 1.94
CA ILE A 81 -2.89 7.98 0.83
C ILE A 81 -3.82 8.99 0.13
N SER A 82 -3.59 10.29 0.38
CA SER A 82 -4.50 11.36 -0.05
C SER A 82 -4.71 11.50 -1.56
N LEU A 83 -3.73 11.12 -2.40
CA LEU A 83 -3.83 11.18 -3.85
C LEU A 83 -4.03 9.82 -4.52
N LEU A 84 -4.31 8.76 -3.74
CA LEU A 84 -4.44 7.40 -4.29
C LEU A 84 -5.39 7.35 -5.49
N HIS A 85 -6.57 7.97 -5.39
CA HIS A 85 -7.60 7.95 -6.43
C HIS A 85 -7.12 8.43 -7.81
N THR A 86 -6.00 9.16 -7.89
CA THR A 86 -5.44 9.66 -9.16
C THR A 86 -4.87 8.55 -10.05
N TRP A 87 -4.68 7.33 -9.52
CA TRP A 87 -4.21 6.20 -10.31
C TRP A 87 -5.09 5.92 -11.53
N SER A 88 -6.41 5.98 -11.39
CA SER A 88 -7.34 5.72 -12.48
C SER A 88 -7.28 6.80 -13.55
N LEU A 89 -7.06 8.07 -13.15
CA LEU A 89 -6.84 9.17 -14.08
C LEU A 89 -5.55 8.98 -14.88
N ALA A 90 -4.48 8.48 -14.24
CA ALA A 90 -3.23 8.17 -14.93
C ALA A 90 -3.42 7.06 -15.98
N VAL A 91 -4.16 6.00 -15.67
CA VAL A 91 -4.53 4.95 -16.66
C VAL A 91 -5.28 5.55 -17.85
N GLU A 92 -6.25 6.45 -17.61
CA GLU A 92 -6.96 7.14 -18.67
C GLU A 92 -6.04 8.04 -19.50
N GLU A 93 -5.14 8.81 -18.87
CA GLU A 93 -4.18 9.69 -19.57
C GLU A 93 -3.23 8.90 -20.47
N GLN A 94 -2.71 7.77 -19.98
CA GLN A 94 -1.87 6.86 -20.76
C GLN A 94 -2.64 6.30 -21.97
N PHE A 95 -3.89 5.90 -21.76
CA PHE A 95 -4.74 5.45 -22.87
C PHE A 95 -4.98 6.56 -23.90
N TYR A 96 -5.25 7.78 -23.45
CA TYR A 96 -5.45 8.94 -24.33
C TYR A 96 -4.19 9.38 -25.07
N PHE A 97 -3.02 9.02 -24.56
CA PHE A 97 -1.77 9.22 -25.27
C PHE A 97 -1.58 8.19 -26.39
N ILE A 98 -1.86 6.93 -26.12
CA ILE A 98 -1.65 5.81 -27.05
C ILE A 98 -2.76 5.74 -28.12
N TRP A 99 -4.01 5.88 -27.72
CA TRP A 99 -5.17 5.64 -28.58
C TRP A 99 -5.26 6.51 -29.84
N PRO A 100 -5.01 7.82 -29.83
CA PRO A 100 -5.00 8.63 -31.05
C PRO A 100 -3.96 8.18 -32.07
N LEU A 101 -2.80 7.75 -31.61
CA LEU A 101 -1.73 7.21 -32.46
C LEU A 101 -2.18 5.91 -33.15
N LEU A 102 -2.75 4.99 -32.37
CA LEU A 102 -3.30 3.73 -32.91
C LEU A 102 -4.38 3.99 -33.96
N LEU A 103 -5.29 4.94 -33.70
CA LEU A 103 -6.33 5.31 -34.67
C LEU A 103 -5.75 5.88 -35.98
N LEU A 104 -4.69 6.69 -35.90
CA LEU A 104 -4.04 7.22 -37.10
C LEU A 104 -3.35 6.13 -37.90
N LEU A 105 -2.61 5.24 -37.25
CA LEU A 105 -1.96 4.09 -37.86
C LEU A 105 -2.99 3.14 -38.49
N SER A 106 -4.19 3.05 -37.91
CA SER A 106 -5.29 2.22 -38.43
C SER A 106 -6.10 2.91 -39.53
N LYS A 107 -5.85 4.17 -39.88
CA LYS A 107 -6.63 4.95 -40.88
C LYS A 107 -6.85 4.19 -42.20
N PRO A 108 -5.84 3.52 -42.78
CA PRO A 108 -6.02 2.80 -44.05
C PRO A 108 -6.93 1.57 -43.95
N ILE A 109 -7.03 0.93 -42.79
CA ILE A 109 -7.78 -0.32 -42.61
C ILE A 109 -9.07 -0.16 -41.80
N ILE A 110 -9.31 0.98 -41.14
CA ILE A 110 -10.43 1.20 -40.20
C ILE A 110 -11.81 1.03 -40.86
N ARG A 111 -11.90 1.27 -42.19
CA ARG A 111 -13.12 1.12 -42.97
C ARG A 111 -13.37 -0.32 -43.47
N HIS A 112 -12.36 -1.19 -43.44
CA HIS A 112 -12.49 -2.57 -43.85
C HIS A 112 -13.21 -3.43 -42.80
N ALA A 113 -13.99 -4.41 -43.25
CA ALA A 113 -14.66 -5.37 -42.37
C ALA A 113 -13.66 -6.14 -41.47
N LYS A 114 -12.48 -6.47 -42.02
CA LYS A 114 -11.40 -7.15 -41.29
C LYS A 114 -10.93 -6.37 -40.05
N PHE A 115 -11.00 -5.03 -40.07
CA PHE A 115 -10.64 -4.22 -38.88
C PHE A 115 -11.54 -4.49 -37.68
N VAL A 116 -12.82 -4.77 -37.90
CA VAL A 116 -13.75 -5.14 -36.82
C VAL A 116 -13.29 -6.43 -36.13
N LEU A 117 -12.91 -7.44 -36.95
CA LEU A 117 -12.43 -8.72 -36.42
C LEU A 117 -11.11 -8.56 -35.65
N ILE A 118 -10.19 -7.76 -36.18
CA ILE A 118 -8.92 -7.44 -35.50
C ILE A 118 -9.22 -6.74 -34.18
N PHE A 119 -10.10 -5.76 -34.17
CA PHE A 119 -10.47 -5.03 -32.96
C PHE A 119 -11.10 -5.94 -31.89
N ILE A 120 -12.03 -6.80 -32.31
CA ILE A 120 -12.67 -7.78 -31.43
C ILE A 120 -11.62 -8.76 -30.86
N GLY A 121 -10.71 -9.27 -31.72
CA GLY A 121 -9.64 -10.15 -31.27
C GLY A 121 -8.70 -9.50 -30.27
N LEU A 122 -8.31 -8.23 -30.49
CA LEU A 122 -7.51 -7.47 -29.54
C LEU A 122 -8.26 -7.21 -28.22
N TRP A 123 -9.55 -6.92 -28.30
CA TRP A 123 -10.38 -6.73 -27.11
C TRP A 123 -10.47 -8.02 -26.28
N PHE A 124 -10.75 -9.18 -26.93
CA PHE A 124 -10.77 -10.46 -26.24
C PHE A 124 -9.40 -10.83 -25.67
N GLY A 125 -8.31 -10.57 -26.39
CA GLY A 125 -6.96 -10.76 -25.89
C GLY A 125 -6.66 -9.92 -24.64
N ALA A 126 -7.05 -8.63 -24.65
CA ALA A 126 -6.92 -7.75 -23.49
C ALA A 126 -7.80 -8.20 -22.30
N PHE A 127 -9.00 -8.68 -22.58
CA PHE A 127 -9.92 -9.18 -21.55
C PHE A 127 -9.40 -10.48 -20.91
N THR A 128 -8.94 -11.46 -21.71
CA THR A 128 -8.35 -12.70 -21.19
C THR A 128 -7.06 -12.44 -20.43
N PHE A 129 -6.23 -11.50 -20.90
CA PHE A 129 -5.05 -11.04 -20.15
C PHE A 129 -5.42 -10.44 -18.80
N SER A 130 -6.48 -9.61 -18.75
CA SER A 130 -6.97 -9.02 -17.50
C SER A 130 -7.41 -10.09 -16.49
N ILE A 131 -8.11 -11.13 -16.93
CA ILE A 131 -8.53 -12.24 -16.06
C ILE A 131 -7.31 -12.98 -15.50
N TRP A 132 -6.38 -13.35 -16.39
CA TRP A 132 -5.17 -14.05 -15.98
C TRP A 132 -4.33 -13.22 -15.02
N HIS A 133 -4.13 -11.94 -15.33
CA HIS A 133 -3.29 -11.05 -14.53
C HIS A 133 -3.91 -10.72 -13.17
N ALA A 134 -5.24 -10.61 -13.10
CA ALA A 134 -5.95 -10.39 -11.83
C ALA A 134 -5.81 -11.56 -10.84
N ILE A 135 -5.48 -12.77 -11.35
CA ILE A 135 -5.20 -13.95 -10.51
C ILE A 135 -3.70 -14.04 -10.19
N ALA A 136 -2.83 -13.76 -11.18
CA ALA A 136 -1.39 -13.92 -11.05
C ALA A 136 -0.73 -12.79 -10.23
N ASP A 137 -1.16 -11.55 -10.40
CA ASP A 137 -0.69 -10.36 -9.69
C ASP A 137 -1.85 -9.36 -9.53
N PRO A 138 -2.68 -9.51 -8.48
CA PRO A 138 -3.84 -8.65 -8.26
C PRO A 138 -3.52 -7.16 -8.15
N VAL A 139 -2.39 -6.80 -7.54
CA VAL A 139 -1.99 -5.40 -7.35
C VAL A 139 -1.63 -4.76 -8.69
N ALA A 140 -0.80 -5.41 -9.49
CA ALA A 140 -0.45 -4.93 -10.82
C ALA A 140 -1.69 -4.87 -11.74
N ALA A 141 -2.57 -5.88 -11.69
CA ALA A 141 -3.80 -5.90 -12.47
C ALA A 141 -4.74 -4.74 -12.11
N TYR A 142 -4.79 -4.35 -10.84
CA TYR A 142 -5.62 -3.24 -10.36
C TYR A 142 -5.13 -1.89 -10.88
N PHE A 143 -3.82 -1.61 -10.78
CA PHE A 143 -3.25 -0.30 -11.05
C PHE A 143 -2.79 -0.08 -12.49
N LEU A 144 -2.38 -1.11 -13.22
CA LEU A 144 -1.69 -0.93 -14.49
C LEU A 144 -2.63 -0.99 -15.70
N LEU A 145 -2.37 -0.13 -16.69
CA LEU A 145 -3.15 -0.01 -17.93
C LEU A 145 -3.38 -1.33 -18.68
N PRO A 146 -2.40 -2.26 -18.84
CA PRO A 146 -2.62 -3.46 -19.64
C PRO A 146 -3.80 -4.32 -19.20
N ALA A 147 -4.04 -4.44 -17.90
CA ALA A 147 -5.16 -5.21 -17.36
C ALA A 147 -6.49 -4.46 -17.39
N ARG A 148 -6.46 -3.14 -17.60
CA ARG A 148 -7.64 -2.25 -17.61
C ARG A 148 -8.05 -1.78 -18.99
N VAL A 149 -7.20 -2.00 -20.01
CA VAL A 149 -7.38 -1.43 -21.35
C VAL A 149 -8.66 -1.92 -22.04
N PHE A 150 -9.12 -3.15 -21.76
CA PHE A 150 -10.33 -3.71 -22.36
C PHE A 150 -11.60 -2.92 -22.01
N GLU A 151 -11.65 -2.32 -20.81
CA GLU A 151 -12.74 -1.48 -20.34
C GLU A 151 -12.87 -0.22 -21.21
N LEU A 152 -11.74 0.46 -21.44
CA LEU A 152 -11.68 1.65 -22.28
C LEU A 152 -11.92 1.33 -23.77
N MET A 153 -11.41 0.18 -24.24
CA MET A 153 -11.63 -0.29 -25.61
C MET A 153 -13.11 -0.56 -25.88
N LEU A 154 -13.91 -1.00 -24.91
CA LEU A 154 -15.33 -1.24 -25.12
C LEU A 154 -16.06 0.05 -25.53
N GLY A 155 -15.81 1.16 -24.83
CA GLY A 155 -16.34 2.47 -25.20
C GLY A 155 -15.82 2.97 -26.56
N CYS A 156 -14.54 2.72 -26.86
CA CYS A 156 -13.97 3.03 -28.17
C CYS A 156 -14.61 2.21 -29.30
N GLY A 157 -14.87 0.93 -29.07
CA GLY A 157 -15.57 0.05 -30.02
C GLY A 157 -16.96 0.56 -30.36
N LEU A 158 -17.73 0.96 -29.35
CA LEU A 158 -19.04 1.58 -29.57
C LEU A 158 -18.94 2.84 -30.45
N ALA A 159 -17.98 3.72 -30.19
CA ALA A 159 -17.80 4.93 -30.97
C ALA A 159 -17.34 4.65 -32.41
N LEU A 160 -16.43 3.70 -32.61
CA LEU A 160 -15.89 3.34 -33.93
C LEU A 160 -16.92 2.66 -34.82
N PHE A 161 -17.72 1.76 -34.25
CA PHE A 161 -18.66 0.91 -34.99
C PHE A 161 -20.11 1.34 -34.87
N ALA A 162 -20.38 2.50 -34.26
CA ALA A 162 -21.72 3.05 -34.09
C ALA A 162 -22.57 3.00 -35.36
N HIS A 163 -21.96 3.29 -36.53
CA HIS A 163 -22.64 3.28 -37.82
C HIS A 163 -22.96 1.88 -38.38
N ARG A 164 -22.41 0.83 -37.76
CA ARG A 164 -22.65 -0.60 -38.13
C ARG A 164 -23.61 -1.28 -37.16
N LEU A 165 -23.89 -0.65 -36.02
CA LEU A 165 -24.80 -1.22 -35.04
C LEU A 165 -26.25 -1.12 -35.50
N PRO A 166 -27.09 -2.11 -35.20
CA PRO A 166 -28.51 -2.08 -35.53
C PRO A 166 -29.21 -0.86 -34.89
N ILE A 167 -30.15 -0.29 -35.63
CA ILE A 167 -31.02 0.75 -35.06
C ILE A 167 -32.01 0.07 -34.12
N LEU A 168 -32.01 0.45 -32.86
CA LEU A 168 -32.85 -0.15 -31.84
C LEU A 168 -34.29 0.36 -31.97
N ASN A 169 -35.25 -0.54 -31.85
CA ASN A 169 -36.64 -0.16 -31.60
C ASN A 169 -36.83 0.27 -30.14
N ARG A 170 -38.01 0.81 -29.82
CA ARG A 170 -38.30 1.34 -28.47
C ARG A 170 -38.09 0.29 -27.37
N TRP A 171 -38.59 -0.93 -27.56
CA TRP A 171 -38.48 -1.99 -26.56
C TRP A 171 -37.02 -2.44 -26.36
N GLN A 172 -36.27 -2.58 -27.43
CA GLN A 172 -34.86 -2.91 -27.35
C GLN A 172 -34.06 -1.84 -26.59
N ALA A 173 -34.34 -0.56 -26.86
CA ALA A 173 -33.67 0.55 -26.14
C ALA A 173 -34.05 0.54 -24.64
N GLU A 174 -35.33 0.25 -24.28
CA GLU A 174 -35.73 0.12 -22.88
C GLU A 174 -35.02 -1.06 -22.20
N CYS A 175 -35.11 -2.27 -22.79
CA CYS A 175 -34.49 -3.47 -22.22
C CYS A 175 -33.00 -3.31 -22.03
N LEU A 176 -32.25 -2.82 -23.04
CA LEU A 176 -30.81 -2.65 -22.95
C LEU A 176 -30.41 -1.62 -21.89
N SER A 177 -31.12 -0.48 -21.84
CA SER A 177 -30.81 0.54 -20.84
C SER A 177 -31.10 0.09 -19.41
N LEU A 178 -32.21 -0.63 -19.17
CA LEU A 178 -32.54 -1.20 -17.86
C LEU A 178 -31.54 -2.30 -17.46
N THR A 179 -31.20 -3.21 -18.38
CA THR A 179 -30.16 -4.22 -18.13
C THR A 179 -28.82 -3.55 -17.77
N GLY A 180 -28.48 -2.47 -18.45
CA GLY A 180 -27.28 -1.69 -18.15
C GLY A 180 -27.28 -1.11 -16.73
N VAL A 181 -28.42 -0.53 -16.30
CA VAL A 181 -28.57 -0.02 -14.93
C VAL A 181 -28.47 -1.15 -13.92
N VAL A 182 -29.17 -2.27 -14.16
CA VAL A 182 -29.12 -3.44 -13.28
C VAL A 182 -27.69 -3.97 -13.14
N ALA A 183 -26.94 -4.09 -14.24
CA ALA A 183 -25.56 -4.55 -14.22
C ALA A 183 -24.65 -3.63 -13.36
N ILE A 184 -24.80 -2.31 -13.48
CA ILE A 184 -24.02 -1.34 -12.70
C ILE A 184 -24.40 -1.41 -11.21
N VAL A 185 -25.71 -1.38 -10.90
CA VAL A 185 -26.18 -1.41 -9.52
C VAL A 185 -25.85 -2.74 -8.84
N ALA A 186 -26.05 -3.86 -9.53
CA ALA A 186 -25.68 -5.18 -9.03
C ALA A 186 -24.16 -5.27 -8.74
N SER A 187 -23.32 -4.74 -9.63
CA SER A 187 -21.88 -4.67 -9.38
C SER A 187 -21.52 -3.88 -8.12
N ALA A 188 -22.17 -2.73 -7.91
CA ALA A 188 -21.94 -1.90 -6.75
C ALA A 188 -22.38 -2.53 -5.41
N ILE A 189 -23.34 -3.47 -5.45
CA ILE A 189 -23.86 -4.15 -4.25
C ILE A 189 -23.11 -5.47 -3.99
N LEU A 190 -22.79 -6.22 -5.05
CA LEU A 190 -22.29 -7.60 -4.94
C LEU A 190 -20.77 -7.70 -4.90
N LEU A 191 -20.04 -6.73 -5.48
CA LEU A 191 -18.58 -6.74 -5.45
C LEU A 191 -18.08 -6.17 -4.12
N SER A 192 -17.09 -6.86 -3.54
CA SER A 192 -16.41 -6.48 -2.30
C SER A 192 -14.90 -6.39 -2.52
N SER A 193 -14.14 -6.02 -1.47
CA SER A 193 -12.68 -6.04 -1.46
C SER A 193 -12.09 -7.42 -1.74
N GLU A 194 -12.83 -8.50 -1.42
CA GLU A 194 -12.41 -9.88 -1.64
C GLU A 194 -12.64 -10.36 -3.09
N SER A 195 -13.36 -9.57 -3.90
CA SER A 195 -13.67 -9.94 -5.27
C SER A 195 -12.45 -9.80 -6.17
N ILE A 196 -12.13 -10.82 -6.99
CA ILE A 196 -11.07 -10.75 -8.00
C ILE A 196 -11.38 -9.59 -8.96
N PHE A 197 -10.54 -8.57 -8.97
CA PHE A 197 -10.76 -7.36 -9.76
C PHE A 197 -9.43 -6.86 -10.38
N PRO A 198 -9.41 -6.43 -11.69
CA PRO A 198 -10.56 -6.24 -12.57
C PRO A 198 -11.14 -7.55 -13.17
N GLY A 199 -10.45 -8.21 -14.06
CA GLY A 199 -10.90 -9.44 -14.71
C GLY A 199 -12.36 -9.43 -15.15
N TYR A 200 -13.06 -10.53 -14.94
CA TYR A 200 -14.46 -10.68 -15.35
C TYR A 200 -15.44 -9.80 -14.53
N ASN A 201 -15.05 -9.41 -13.32
CA ASN A 201 -15.91 -8.58 -12.47
C ASN A 201 -16.01 -7.13 -12.97
N ALA A 202 -14.96 -6.59 -13.59
CA ALA A 202 -15.00 -5.27 -14.21
C ALA A 202 -15.87 -5.23 -15.49
N LEU A 203 -16.13 -6.39 -16.10
CA LEU A 203 -16.98 -6.45 -17.29
C LEU A 203 -18.42 -6.03 -17.01
N TRP A 204 -18.97 -6.37 -15.84
CA TRP A 204 -20.37 -6.06 -15.49
C TRP A 204 -20.68 -4.56 -15.52
N PRO A 205 -19.98 -3.69 -14.76
CA PRO A 205 -20.25 -2.26 -14.80
C PRO A 205 -19.87 -1.63 -16.15
N THR A 206 -18.82 -2.14 -16.81
CA THR A 206 -18.35 -1.60 -18.09
C THR A 206 -19.32 -1.93 -19.22
N ALA A 207 -19.78 -3.18 -19.30
CA ALA A 207 -20.81 -3.57 -20.26
C ALA A 207 -22.14 -2.86 -19.97
N GLY A 208 -22.51 -2.71 -18.67
CA GLY A 208 -23.69 -1.96 -18.28
C GLY A 208 -23.67 -0.51 -18.79
N ALA A 209 -22.53 0.18 -18.62
CA ALA A 209 -22.34 1.53 -19.16
C ALA A 209 -22.43 1.55 -20.71
N ALA A 210 -21.82 0.57 -21.36
CA ALA A 210 -21.86 0.43 -22.83
C ALA A 210 -23.28 0.23 -23.33
N LEU A 211 -24.10 -0.59 -22.67
CA LEU A 211 -25.51 -0.82 -23.02
C LEU A 211 -26.35 0.46 -22.88
N ILE A 212 -26.16 1.25 -21.83
CA ILE A 212 -26.85 2.55 -21.63
C ILE A 212 -26.44 3.52 -22.74
N ILE A 213 -25.15 3.61 -23.05
CA ILE A 213 -24.65 4.48 -24.13
C ILE A 213 -25.25 4.06 -25.47
N TYR A 214 -25.25 2.76 -25.78
CA TYR A 214 -25.83 2.26 -27.03
C TYR A 214 -27.33 2.54 -27.12
N ALA A 215 -28.09 2.27 -26.05
CA ALA A 215 -29.51 2.63 -25.98
C ALA A 215 -29.75 4.12 -26.20
N GLY A 216 -28.86 4.99 -25.67
CA GLY A 216 -28.91 6.45 -25.85
C GLY A 216 -28.61 6.93 -27.27
N MET A 217 -28.03 6.09 -28.12
CA MET A 217 -27.81 6.39 -29.55
C MET A 217 -29.06 6.14 -30.40
N SER A 218 -30.08 5.48 -29.85
CA SER A 218 -31.35 5.22 -30.54
C SER A 218 -32.15 6.50 -30.78
N SER A 219 -32.97 6.49 -31.84
CA SER A 219 -33.97 7.55 -32.09
C SER A 219 -35.08 7.59 -31.03
N HIS A 220 -35.28 6.48 -30.29
CA HIS A 220 -36.25 6.36 -29.22
C HIS A 220 -35.58 6.49 -27.86
N ALA A 221 -35.80 7.61 -27.16
CA ALA A 221 -35.29 7.80 -25.82
C ALA A 221 -35.97 6.87 -24.81
N SER A 222 -35.22 5.94 -24.22
CA SER A 222 -35.68 5.08 -23.11
C SER A 222 -35.92 5.89 -21.84
N LEU A 223 -36.59 5.32 -20.86
CA LEU A 223 -36.81 5.95 -19.54
C LEU A 223 -35.47 6.32 -18.89
N VAL A 224 -34.51 5.42 -18.92
CA VAL A 224 -33.15 5.67 -18.38
C VAL A 224 -32.48 6.84 -19.10
N THR A 225 -32.48 6.87 -20.42
CA THR A 225 -31.87 7.95 -21.19
C THR A 225 -32.58 9.29 -20.99
N ARG A 226 -33.91 9.30 -20.84
CA ARG A 226 -34.68 10.52 -20.48
C ARG A 226 -34.27 11.03 -19.10
N LEU A 227 -34.19 10.15 -18.11
CA LEU A 227 -33.76 10.51 -16.75
C LEU A 227 -32.35 11.11 -16.77
N LEU A 228 -31.38 10.43 -17.39
CA LEU A 228 -30.00 10.88 -17.50
C LEU A 228 -29.83 12.19 -18.32
N SER A 229 -30.80 12.49 -19.18
CA SER A 229 -30.83 13.74 -19.97
C SER A 229 -31.48 14.92 -19.25
N THR A 230 -31.99 14.73 -18.02
CA THR A 230 -32.51 15.85 -17.23
C THR A 230 -31.42 16.85 -16.84
N LYS A 231 -31.79 18.10 -16.64
CA LYS A 231 -30.83 19.17 -16.28
C LYS A 231 -30.01 18.83 -15.05
N ALA A 232 -30.62 18.16 -14.06
CA ALA A 232 -29.94 17.76 -12.84
C ALA A 232 -28.83 16.72 -13.11
N PHE A 233 -29.11 15.63 -13.83
CA PHE A 233 -28.13 14.61 -14.15
C PHE A 233 -27.04 15.13 -15.11
N VAL A 234 -27.39 15.95 -16.08
CA VAL A 234 -26.42 16.62 -16.96
C VAL A 234 -25.49 17.52 -16.15
N PHE A 235 -26.03 18.29 -15.21
CA PHE A 235 -25.23 19.13 -14.31
C PHE A 235 -24.28 18.28 -13.45
N LEU A 236 -24.76 17.18 -12.84
CA LEU A 236 -23.92 16.21 -12.13
C LEU A 236 -22.80 15.68 -13.01
N GLY A 237 -23.12 15.30 -14.25
CA GLY A 237 -22.13 14.84 -15.23
C GLY A 237 -21.08 15.89 -15.57
N THR A 238 -21.43 17.18 -15.57
CA THR A 238 -20.44 18.25 -15.79
C THR A 238 -19.52 18.46 -14.60
N LEU A 239 -19.97 18.19 -13.38
CA LEU A 239 -19.20 18.28 -12.15
C LEU A 239 -18.38 17.01 -11.84
N SER A 240 -18.65 15.90 -12.51
CA SER A 240 -18.16 14.56 -12.14
C SER A 240 -16.64 14.48 -11.96
N TYR A 241 -15.87 15.13 -12.82
CA TYR A 241 -14.42 15.16 -12.73
C TYR A 241 -13.94 15.88 -11.46
N SER A 242 -14.46 17.07 -11.20
CA SER A 242 -14.10 17.83 -9.99
C SER A 242 -14.62 17.15 -8.72
N LEU A 243 -15.81 16.48 -8.76
CA LEU A 243 -16.32 15.64 -7.67
C LEU A 243 -15.38 14.48 -7.38
N TYR A 244 -14.91 13.80 -8.43
CA TYR A 244 -13.94 12.71 -8.30
C TYR A 244 -12.63 13.18 -7.67
N LEU A 245 -12.16 14.37 -7.99
CA LEU A 245 -10.95 14.92 -7.38
C LEU A 245 -11.13 15.26 -5.88
N TRP A 246 -12.27 15.84 -5.50
CA TRP A 246 -12.50 16.32 -4.13
C TRP A 246 -12.98 15.27 -3.14
N HIS A 247 -13.52 14.11 -3.62
CA HIS A 247 -14.13 13.16 -2.68
C HIS A 247 -13.09 12.44 -1.80
N TRP A 248 -11.95 12.06 -2.36
CA TRP A 248 -10.99 11.18 -1.69
C TRP A 248 -10.08 11.88 -0.66
N PRO A 249 -9.43 13.03 -0.95
CA PRO A 249 -8.47 13.63 -0.03
C PRO A 249 -9.00 13.86 1.40
N PRO A 250 -10.22 14.37 1.61
CA PRO A 250 -10.73 14.53 2.98
C PRO A 250 -11.05 13.19 3.67
N ILE A 251 -11.45 12.15 2.92
CA ILE A 251 -11.64 10.80 3.46
C ILE A 251 -10.30 10.25 3.95
N ALA A 252 -9.26 10.33 3.12
CA ALA A 252 -7.92 9.87 3.45
C ALA A 252 -7.35 10.62 4.67
N LEU A 253 -7.59 11.93 4.79
CA LEU A 253 -7.17 12.72 5.94
C LEU A 253 -7.90 12.29 7.22
N LEU A 254 -9.20 12.02 7.18
CA LEU A 254 -9.94 11.56 8.36
C LEU A 254 -9.50 10.16 8.79
N ASN A 255 -9.25 9.26 7.82
CA ASN A 255 -8.67 7.95 8.12
C ASN A 255 -7.27 8.09 8.73
N TYR A 256 -6.45 9.00 8.19
CA TYR A 256 -5.14 9.30 8.74
C TYR A 256 -5.21 9.82 10.18
N GLN A 257 -6.26 10.56 10.55
CA GLN A 257 -6.50 11.05 11.90
C GLN A 257 -7.25 10.06 12.80
N LEU A 258 -7.50 8.84 12.33
CA LEU A 258 -8.27 7.81 13.04
C LEU A 258 -9.70 8.24 13.40
N VAL A 259 -10.30 9.14 12.61
CA VAL A 259 -11.66 9.61 12.81
C VAL A 259 -12.65 8.64 12.16
N ALA A 260 -13.51 8.02 12.98
CA ALA A 260 -14.55 7.12 12.48
C ALA A 260 -15.53 7.84 11.56
N LEU A 261 -15.77 7.28 10.37
CA LEU A 261 -16.67 7.84 9.35
C LEU A 261 -18.13 7.58 9.71
N THR A 262 -18.66 8.31 10.70
CA THR A 262 -20.08 8.25 11.10
C THR A 262 -21.01 8.81 10.03
N SER A 263 -22.32 8.51 10.10
CA SER A 263 -23.29 9.00 9.13
C SER A 263 -23.31 10.53 8.97
N PRO A 264 -23.24 11.35 10.04
CA PRO A 264 -23.14 12.81 9.91
C PRO A 264 -21.86 13.25 9.17
N ILE A 265 -20.73 12.63 9.47
CA ILE A 265 -19.45 12.94 8.81
C ILE A 265 -19.52 12.60 7.31
N LYS A 266 -20.10 11.44 6.94
CA LYS A 266 -20.31 11.06 5.54
C LYS A 266 -21.16 12.08 4.78
N VAL A 267 -22.25 12.56 5.39
CA VAL A 267 -23.08 13.62 4.80
C VAL A 267 -22.30 14.93 4.63
N GLY A 268 -21.51 15.31 5.65
CA GLY A 268 -20.63 16.47 5.58
C GLY A 268 -19.60 16.37 4.45
N LEU A 269 -18.96 15.20 4.27
CA LEU A 269 -18.00 14.94 3.20
C LEU A 269 -18.63 15.03 1.82
N ILE A 270 -19.82 14.47 1.62
CA ILE A 270 -20.56 14.55 0.36
C ILE A 270 -20.91 16.02 0.04
N SER A 271 -21.42 16.75 1.01
CA SER A 271 -21.77 18.17 0.87
C SER A 271 -20.55 19.02 0.54
N PHE A 272 -19.44 18.80 1.24
CA PHE A 272 -18.16 19.46 0.98
C PHE A 272 -17.65 19.17 -0.44
N ALA A 273 -17.60 17.90 -0.84
CA ALA A 273 -17.12 17.49 -2.16
C ALA A 273 -17.97 18.14 -3.27
N PHE A 274 -19.29 18.23 -3.06
CA PHE A 274 -20.21 18.85 -4.00
C PHE A 274 -19.96 20.34 -4.15
N PHE A 275 -19.85 21.07 -3.03
CA PHE A 275 -19.59 22.51 -3.02
C PHE A 275 -18.22 22.82 -3.62
N ALA A 276 -17.17 22.11 -3.20
CA ALA A 276 -15.82 22.29 -3.70
C ALA A 276 -15.70 21.96 -5.20
N ALA A 277 -16.39 20.92 -5.68
CA ALA A 277 -16.46 20.59 -7.10
C ALA A 277 -17.18 21.67 -7.92
N TRP A 278 -18.31 22.17 -7.42
CA TRP A 278 -19.02 23.28 -8.06
C TRP A 278 -18.14 24.53 -8.15
N PHE A 279 -17.48 24.90 -7.06
CA PHE A 279 -16.56 26.05 -7.05
C PHE A 279 -15.42 25.86 -8.05
N THR A 280 -14.76 24.69 -8.03
CA THR A 280 -13.66 24.37 -8.94
C THR A 280 -14.10 24.42 -10.40
N HIS A 281 -15.27 23.85 -10.72
CA HIS A 281 -15.82 23.86 -12.06
C HIS A 281 -16.15 25.29 -12.53
N ALA A 282 -16.83 26.08 -11.70
CA ALA A 282 -17.28 27.41 -12.04
C ALA A 282 -16.11 28.41 -12.25
N PHE A 283 -15.14 28.41 -11.35
CA PHE A 283 -14.10 29.44 -11.29
C PHE A 283 -12.75 29.03 -11.88
N VAL A 284 -12.40 27.74 -11.86
CA VAL A 284 -11.09 27.26 -12.31
C VAL A 284 -11.19 26.52 -13.65
N GLU A 285 -12.01 25.47 -13.72
CA GLU A 285 -12.11 24.66 -14.94
C GLU A 285 -12.61 25.52 -16.12
N ASN A 286 -13.74 26.19 -15.97
CA ASN A 286 -14.34 26.98 -17.07
C ASN A 286 -13.45 28.14 -17.48
N SER A 287 -12.76 28.81 -16.57
CA SER A 287 -11.91 29.97 -16.88
C SER A 287 -10.69 29.61 -17.72
N LEU A 288 -10.11 28.39 -17.52
CA LEU A 288 -8.90 27.94 -18.22
C LEU A 288 -9.19 27.03 -19.42
N ARG A 289 -10.29 26.30 -19.41
CA ARG A 289 -10.73 25.38 -20.47
C ARG A 289 -10.85 26.06 -21.82
N TYR A 290 -11.39 27.27 -21.87
CA TYR A 290 -11.69 28.01 -23.11
C TYR A 290 -10.55 28.94 -23.56
N ARG A 291 -9.44 29.04 -22.80
CA ARG A 291 -8.29 29.86 -23.22
C ARG A 291 -7.63 29.28 -24.49
N GLN A 292 -7.27 30.15 -25.39
CA GLN A 292 -6.58 29.77 -26.63
C GLN A 292 -5.05 29.80 -26.44
N TRP A 293 -4.52 28.84 -25.69
CA TRP A 293 -3.07 28.71 -25.48
C TRP A 293 -2.48 27.72 -26.48
N SER A 294 -1.25 28.02 -26.96
CA SER A 294 -0.47 27.05 -27.72
C SER A 294 -0.13 25.84 -26.82
N LEU A 295 0.18 24.70 -27.43
CA LEU A 295 0.59 23.50 -26.69
C LEU A 295 1.82 23.77 -25.82
N ARG A 296 2.83 24.50 -26.37
CA ARG A 296 4.04 24.85 -25.62
C ARG A 296 3.71 25.64 -24.34
N LYS A 297 2.91 26.69 -24.44
CA LYS A 297 2.47 27.48 -23.28
C LYS A 297 1.68 26.64 -22.28
N THR A 298 0.80 25.77 -22.78
CA THR A 298 -0.02 24.88 -21.94
C THR A 298 0.87 23.90 -21.14
N ILE A 299 1.84 23.26 -21.79
CA ILE A 299 2.78 22.35 -21.14
C ILE A 299 3.65 23.11 -20.13
N SER A 300 4.21 24.27 -20.53
CA SER A 300 5.10 25.04 -19.64
C SER A 300 4.40 25.45 -18.34
N LEU A 301 3.15 25.96 -18.43
CA LEU A 301 2.45 26.49 -17.25
C LEU A 301 1.72 25.43 -16.42
N LEU A 302 1.20 24.37 -17.04
CA LEU A 302 0.37 23.38 -16.33
C LEU A 302 1.08 22.07 -16.04
N ILE A 303 2.26 21.81 -16.62
CA ILE A 303 3.05 20.61 -16.35
C ILE A 303 4.43 21.01 -15.82
N LEU A 304 5.28 21.69 -16.63
CA LEU A 304 6.68 21.92 -16.25
C LEU A 304 6.82 22.77 -14.99
N LEU A 305 6.10 23.91 -14.92
CA LEU A 305 6.15 24.77 -13.74
C LEU A 305 5.69 24.05 -12.45
N PRO A 306 4.53 23.37 -12.41
CA PRO A 306 4.15 22.58 -11.26
C PRO A 306 5.16 21.48 -10.91
N CYS A 307 5.71 20.75 -11.90
CA CYS A 307 6.73 19.71 -11.65
C CYS A 307 7.99 20.30 -10.99
N VAL A 308 8.46 21.46 -11.45
CA VAL A 308 9.62 22.15 -10.84
C VAL A 308 9.29 22.56 -9.39
N LEU A 309 8.13 23.14 -9.15
CA LEU A 309 7.72 23.56 -7.81
C LEU A 309 7.58 22.36 -6.86
N ILE A 310 6.98 21.26 -7.31
CA ILE A 310 6.85 20.02 -6.52
C ILE A 310 8.23 19.43 -6.26
N TRP A 311 9.13 19.41 -7.27
CA TRP A 311 10.49 18.94 -7.09
C TRP A 311 11.27 19.77 -6.07
N LEU A 312 11.12 21.10 -6.06
CA LEU A 312 11.70 21.98 -5.05
C LEU A 312 11.16 21.65 -3.65
N VAL A 313 9.86 21.38 -3.52
CA VAL A 313 9.27 20.91 -2.26
C VAL A 313 9.90 19.59 -1.83
N GLN A 314 10.04 18.61 -2.73
CA GLN A 314 10.70 17.33 -2.42
C GLN A 314 12.15 17.52 -1.99
N LEU A 315 12.88 18.41 -2.67
CA LEU A 315 14.26 18.73 -2.30
C LEU A 315 14.32 19.30 -0.88
N THR A 316 13.43 20.24 -0.55
CA THR A 316 13.35 20.83 0.79
C THR A 316 13.04 19.78 1.87
N ILE A 317 12.14 18.83 1.57
CA ILE A 317 11.83 17.71 2.48
C ILE A 317 13.07 16.83 2.72
N ARG A 318 13.86 16.57 1.67
CA ARG A 318 15.04 15.69 1.75
C ARG A 318 16.27 16.34 2.41
N THR A 319 16.46 17.65 2.21
CA THR A 319 17.65 18.37 2.72
C THR A 319 17.50 18.83 4.16
N ASN A 320 16.28 18.94 4.64
CA ASN A 320 15.99 19.22 6.04
C ASN A 320 15.64 17.90 6.72
N ASP A 321 16.66 17.19 7.24
CA ASP A 321 16.50 15.94 8.00
C ASP A 321 15.55 16.08 9.20
N ASP A 322 15.13 17.28 9.51
CA ASP A 322 14.24 17.59 10.63
C ASP A 322 13.10 18.52 10.17
N ILE A 323 12.05 17.93 9.52
CA ILE A 323 10.78 18.65 9.32
C ILE A 323 10.01 18.73 10.65
N SER A 324 10.64 18.33 11.75
CA SER A 324 10.09 18.34 13.09
C SER A 324 9.62 19.73 13.56
N PHE A 325 10.04 20.82 12.87
CA PHE A 325 9.48 22.16 13.15
C PHE A 325 7.95 22.25 13.01
N ARG A 326 7.32 21.30 12.26
CA ARG A 326 5.86 21.19 12.12
C ARG A 326 5.21 20.49 13.33
N ILE A 327 5.97 19.73 14.09
CA ILE A 327 5.53 19.03 15.29
C ILE A 327 5.67 20.00 16.46
N PRO A 328 4.65 20.15 17.34
CA PRO A 328 4.78 20.96 18.54
C PRO A 328 6.01 20.57 19.35
N GLU A 329 6.73 21.56 19.90
CA GLU A 329 8.03 21.36 20.55
C GLU A 329 7.97 20.31 21.66
N GLU A 330 6.90 20.31 22.46
CA GLU A 330 6.62 19.33 23.51
C GLU A 330 6.54 17.87 23.03
N LYS A 331 6.20 17.67 21.76
CA LYS A 331 6.04 16.34 21.13
C LYS A 331 7.22 15.90 20.27
N ARG A 332 8.17 16.81 20.00
CA ARG A 332 9.39 16.49 19.23
C ARG A 332 10.25 15.43 19.92
N ALA A 333 10.30 15.45 21.24
CA ALA A 333 11.04 14.43 22.00
C ALA A 333 10.45 13.04 21.79
N LEU A 334 9.11 12.91 21.84
CA LEU A 334 8.42 11.64 21.53
C LEU A 334 8.64 11.21 20.10
N TYR A 335 8.58 12.14 19.13
CA TYR A 335 8.84 11.84 17.74
C TYR A 335 10.26 11.32 17.52
N LYS A 336 11.27 11.94 18.12
CA LYS A 336 12.66 11.47 18.08
C LYS A 336 12.82 10.06 18.67
N ILE A 337 12.14 9.77 19.79
CA ILE A 337 12.12 8.44 20.39
C ILE A 337 11.53 7.41 19.41
N MET A 338 10.42 7.74 18.75
CA MET A 338 9.81 6.85 17.78
C MET A 338 10.72 6.57 16.59
N GLN A 339 11.48 7.56 16.14
CA GLN A 339 12.42 7.39 15.01
C GLN A 339 13.67 6.58 15.38
N GLN A 340 13.94 6.40 16.68
CA GLN A 340 15.07 5.58 17.11
C GLN A 340 14.82 4.11 16.81
N GLN A 341 15.54 3.59 15.84
CA GLN A 341 15.50 2.18 15.48
C GLN A 341 16.28 1.34 16.50
N HIS A 342 17.37 1.88 17.03
CA HIS A 342 18.26 1.25 17.99
C HIS A 342 18.96 2.28 18.89
N ALA A 343 19.75 1.78 19.87
CA ALA A 343 20.69 2.57 20.64
C ALA A 343 21.90 2.96 19.76
N GLY A 344 21.81 4.05 19.02
CA GLY A 344 22.93 4.59 18.23
C GLY A 344 23.21 3.86 16.91
N ASP A 345 24.46 3.96 16.41
CA ASP A 345 24.90 3.47 15.08
C ASP A 345 24.96 1.93 14.93
N LEU A 346 24.42 1.18 15.89
CA LEU A 346 24.46 -0.29 15.95
C LEU A 346 23.66 -0.97 14.83
N TYR A 347 22.75 -0.23 14.19
CA TYR A 347 21.84 -0.81 13.19
C TYR A 347 22.57 -1.34 11.96
N GLU A 348 23.44 -0.54 11.36
CA GLU A 348 24.12 -0.92 10.12
C GLU A 348 25.09 -2.10 10.32
N ALA A 349 25.66 -2.24 11.51
CA ALA A 349 26.61 -3.30 11.81
C ALA A 349 25.94 -4.65 12.07
N CYS A 350 24.75 -4.66 12.73
CA CYS A 350 24.08 -5.90 13.14
C CYS A 350 22.98 -6.34 12.17
N PHE A 351 22.49 -5.40 11.40
CA PHE A 351 21.43 -5.59 10.43
C PHE A 351 22.07 -5.51 9.03
N ASP A 352 21.91 -6.51 8.23
CA ASP A 352 22.46 -6.56 6.86
C ASP A 352 24.00 -6.70 6.75
N GLY A 353 24.71 -6.93 7.86
CA GLY A 353 26.17 -7.00 7.94
C GLY A 353 26.81 -7.69 6.73
N ALA A 354 27.60 -6.92 5.96
CA ALA A 354 27.99 -7.25 4.59
C ALA A 354 28.90 -8.47 4.46
N ASP A 355 29.61 -8.87 5.53
CA ASP A 355 30.75 -9.79 5.38
C ASP A 355 30.59 -11.14 6.10
N TYR A 356 29.39 -11.44 6.68
CA TYR A 356 29.09 -12.71 7.38
C TYR A 356 30.15 -13.15 8.43
N ALA A 357 30.97 -12.21 8.89
CA ALA A 357 31.95 -12.42 9.97
C ALA A 357 31.25 -12.20 11.32
N PHE A 358 30.39 -13.15 11.70
CA PHE A 358 29.52 -13.05 12.87
C PHE A 358 30.27 -12.93 14.22
N ASP A 359 31.56 -13.22 14.27
CA ASP A 359 32.38 -13.25 15.48
C ASP A 359 33.16 -11.94 15.75
N GLN A 360 33.13 -10.95 14.85
CA GLN A 360 34.00 -9.76 14.92
C GLN A 360 33.28 -8.46 15.31
N SER A 361 31.95 -8.46 15.44
CA SER A 361 31.21 -7.23 15.72
C SER A 361 30.84 -7.13 17.19
N GLU A 362 31.72 -6.55 18.01
CA GLU A 362 31.40 -6.21 19.42
C GLU A 362 30.13 -5.35 19.55
N SER A 363 29.79 -4.59 18.52
CA SER A 363 28.60 -3.76 18.49
C SER A 363 27.27 -4.52 18.41
N CYS A 364 27.30 -5.82 18.07
CA CYS A 364 26.09 -6.65 17.96
C CYS A 364 25.92 -7.62 19.15
N LEU A 365 26.68 -7.43 20.22
CA LEU A 365 26.66 -8.23 21.41
C LEU A 365 25.90 -7.51 22.53
N PHE A 366 24.94 -8.19 23.13
CA PHE A 366 24.04 -7.65 24.13
C PHE A 366 23.91 -8.60 25.34
N GLY A 367 23.60 -8.04 26.51
CA GLY A 367 23.49 -8.78 27.77
C GLY A 367 24.79 -8.83 28.55
N ASN A 368 24.92 -9.81 29.45
CA ASN A 368 26.04 -9.92 30.37
C ASN A 368 27.21 -10.67 29.73
N ALA A 369 28.35 -9.98 29.54
CA ALA A 369 29.51 -10.57 28.93
C ALA A 369 29.98 -11.83 29.71
N THR A 370 30.20 -12.92 28.98
CA THR A 370 30.76 -14.16 29.51
C THR A 370 32.22 -13.97 29.94
N SER A 371 32.74 -14.84 30.78
CA SER A 371 34.13 -14.79 31.28
C SER A 371 35.19 -14.87 30.16
N ASN A 372 34.83 -15.45 29.02
CA ASN A 372 35.71 -15.58 27.85
C ASN A 372 35.38 -14.54 26.75
N GLY A 373 34.42 -13.63 26.99
CA GLY A 373 33.97 -12.61 26.05
C GLY A 373 33.22 -13.13 24.81
N LYS A 374 32.91 -14.45 24.74
CA LYS A 374 32.19 -15.05 23.60
C LYS A 374 30.69 -15.13 23.89
N PRO A 375 29.84 -14.93 22.88
CA PRO A 375 28.41 -15.12 23.04
C PRO A 375 28.09 -16.59 23.35
N ASN A 376 27.18 -16.82 24.29
CA ASN A 376 26.58 -18.11 24.60
C ASN A 376 25.15 -18.26 24.07
N SER A 377 24.69 -17.23 23.41
CA SER A 377 23.36 -17.19 22.81
C SER A 377 23.34 -16.32 21.55
N MET A 378 22.29 -16.46 20.74
CA MET A 378 22.16 -15.75 19.48
C MET A 378 20.69 -15.35 19.26
N LEU A 379 20.44 -14.13 18.75
CA LEU A 379 19.13 -13.69 18.26
C LEU A 379 19.12 -13.74 16.74
N LEU A 380 18.23 -14.54 16.17
CA LEU A 380 18.06 -14.73 14.73
C LEU A 380 16.68 -14.24 14.28
N GLY A 381 16.63 -13.64 13.10
CA GLY A 381 15.35 -13.29 12.48
C GLY A 381 15.42 -12.13 11.50
N ASP A 382 14.24 -11.59 11.22
CA ASP A 382 14.07 -10.46 10.30
C ASP A 382 14.15 -9.09 11.02
N SER A 383 13.55 -8.06 10.45
CA SER A 383 13.50 -6.72 11.07
C SER A 383 12.74 -6.68 12.40
N HIS A 384 11.82 -7.65 12.63
CA HIS A 384 11.11 -7.76 13.91
C HIS A 384 12.05 -8.25 15.02
N ALA A 385 12.93 -9.22 14.71
CA ALA A 385 13.97 -9.61 15.65
C ALA A 385 14.86 -8.41 16.06
N THR A 386 15.18 -7.54 15.11
CA THR A 386 15.89 -6.30 15.41
C THR A 386 15.09 -5.39 16.35
N ALA A 387 13.80 -5.22 16.10
CA ALA A 387 12.92 -4.42 16.95
C ALA A 387 12.76 -5.01 18.37
N MET A 388 12.96 -6.32 18.52
CA MET A 388 12.89 -7.02 19.80
C MET A 388 14.21 -7.02 20.60
N ILE A 389 15.31 -6.45 20.08
CA ILE A 389 16.59 -6.40 20.82
C ILE A 389 16.41 -5.74 22.17
N GLY A 390 15.74 -4.57 22.26
CA GLY A 390 15.53 -3.88 23.52
C GLY A 390 14.72 -4.69 24.54
N PHE A 391 13.72 -5.45 24.09
CA PHE A 391 12.97 -6.37 24.94
C PHE A 391 13.87 -7.50 25.47
N LEU A 392 14.62 -8.15 24.59
CA LEU A 392 15.49 -9.25 24.97
C LEU A 392 16.61 -8.79 25.91
N GLU A 393 17.17 -7.59 25.72
CA GLU A 393 18.14 -7.00 26.66
C GLU A 393 17.61 -6.94 28.09
N GLN A 394 16.34 -6.55 28.27
CA GLN A 394 15.74 -6.51 29.62
C GLN A 394 15.54 -7.94 30.16
N VAL A 395 15.06 -8.86 29.34
CA VAL A 395 14.81 -10.24 29.76
C VAL A 395 16.11 -10.96 30.13
N VAL A 396 17.24 -10.65 29.50
CA VAL A 396 18.54 -11.28 29.81
C VAL A 396 19.34 -10.51 30.88
N ALA A 397 18.92 -9.31 31.30
CA ALA A 397 19.72 -8.42 32.15
C ALA A 397 20.26 -9.08 33.44
N ASP A 398 19.44 -9.88 34.10
CA ASP A 398 19.79 -10.58 35.34
C ASP A 398 20.09 -12.07 35.12
N THR A 399 20.40 -12.46 33.87
CA THR A 399 20.71 -13.83 33.48
C THR A 399 22.15 -13.95 32.95
N PRO A 400 22.72 -15.15 32.86
CA PRO A 400 24.07 -15.34 32.30
C PRO A 400 24.11 -15.28 30.76
N PHE A 401 23.04 -14.84 30.09
CA PHE A 401 23.00 -14.81 28.64
C PHE A 401 23.73 -13.57 28.08
N TYR A 402 24.58 -13.84 27.08
CA TYR A 402 25.28 -12.86 26.27
C TYR A 402 25.01 -13.22 24.81
N PHE A 403 24.14 -12.46 24.13
CA PHE A 403 23.67 -12.84 22.81
C PHE A 403 24.24 -11.98 21.69
N LEU A 404 24.55 -12.64 20.58
CA LEU A 404 24.87 -12.03 19.31
C LEU A 404 23.60 -11.84 18.49
N ALA A 405 23.27 -10.61 18.10
CA ALA A 405 22.15 -10.33 17.22
C ALA A 405 22.58 -10.44 15.75
N VAL A 406 21.91 -11.31 15.00
CA VAL A 406 22.12 -11.54 13.56
C VAL A 406 20.77 -11.46 12.85
N THR A 407 20.42 -10.27 12.42
CA THR A 407 19.10 -9.97 11.85
C THR A 407 19.22 -9.44 10.42
N LYS A 408 18.15 -9.54 9.62
CA LYS A 408 18.12 -9.01 8.25
C LYS A 408 16.71 -8.70 7.79
N ALA A 409 16.51 -7.57 7.11
CA ALA A 409 15.21 -7.19 6.57
C ALA A 409 14.61 -8.30 5.71
N SER A 410 13.35 -8.64 6.00
CA SER A 410 12.52 -9.59 5.23
C SER A 410 13.16 -10.99 5.00
N ALA A 411 14.09 -11.39 5.85
CA ALA A 411 14.82 -12.67 5.71
C ALA A 411 14.95 -13.41 7.03
N ALA A 412 14.03 -14.33 7.28
CA ALA A 412 14.17 -15.32 8.35
C ALA A 412 15.42 -16.20 8.13
N PHE A 413 15.97 -16.77 9.22
CA PHE A 413 16.97 -17.82 9.08
C PHE A 413 16.30 -19.14 8.70
N ILE A 414 16.78 -19.77 7.62
CA ILE A 414 16.33 -21.08 7.15
C ILE A 414 17.55 -21.98 6.99
N ALA A 415 17.48 -23.22 7.52
CA ALA A 415 18.52 -24.22 7.38
C ALA A 415 18.34 -25.09 6.12
N GLU A 416 19.44 -25.72 5.65
CA GLU A 416 19.35 -26.75 4.60
C GLU A 416 18.43 -27.91 5.02
N PRO A 417 17.74 -28.58 4.10
CA PRO A 417 17.86 -28.43 2.62
C PRO A 417 16.91 -27.41 2.00
N ASN A 418 16.37 -26.47 2.78
CA ASN A 418 15.30 -25.58 2.31
C ASN A 418 15.79 -24.19 1.89
N ILE A 419 17.07 -23.86 2.03
CA ILE A 419 17.62 -22.53 1.72
C ILE A 419 17.30 -22.11 0.28
N ASP A 420 17.55 -22.97 -0.70
CA ASP A 420 17.37 -22.66 -2.12
C ASP A 420 15.88 -22.55 -2.51
N LYS A 421 14.99 -23.18 -1.75
CA LYS A 421 13.53 -23.09 -1.95
C LYS A 421 12.93 -21.83 -1.29
N ALA A 422 13.49 -21.44 -0.14
CA ALA A 422 12.98 -20.32 0.64
C ALA A 422 13.41 -18.95 0.07
N PHE A 423 14.60 -18.87 -0.54
CA PHE A 423 15.15 -17.60 -0.99
C PHE A 423 15.42 -17.57 -2.49
N ALA A 424 14.76 -16.64 -3.19
CA ALA A 424 15.07 -16.34 -4.59
C ALA A 424 16.42 -15.58 -4.74
N ASP A 425 16.78 -14.78 -3.73
CA ASP A 425 17.97 -13.94 -3.73
C ASP A 425 19.22 -14.70 -3.26
N GLU A 426 20.32 -14.59 -4.02
CA GLU A 426 21.59 -15.26 -3.74
C GLU A 426 22.25 -14.79 -2.44
N LYS A 427 22.12 -13.50 -2.09
CA LYS A 427 22.71 -12.97 -0.85
C LYS A 427 22.06 -13.60 0.38
N ASN A 428 20.74 -13.80 0.38
CA ASN A 428 20.02 -14.45 1.47
C ASN A 428 20.40 -15.94 1.59
N ARG A 429 20.61 -16.62 0.45
CA ARG A 429 21.11 -18.01 0.46
C ARG A 429 22.52 -18.11 1.06
N GLN A 430 23.44 -17.25 0.62
CA GLN A 430 24.82 -17.22 1.14
C GLN A 430 24.85 -16.88 2.64
N ARG A 431 24.03 -15.91 3.08
CA ARG A 431 23.89 -15.57 4.50
C ARG A 431 23.42 -16.78 5.32
N SER A 432 22.36 -17.45 4.89
CA SER A 432 21.82 -18.59 5.61
C SER A 432 22.82 -19.75 5.70
N ARG A 433 23.59 -20.03 4.63
CA ARG A 433 24.67 -21.03 4.64
C ARG A 433 25.81 -20.64 5.57
N ALA A 434 26.26 -19.38 5.55
CA ALA A 434 27.30 -18.90 6.45
C ALA A 434 26.87 -18.98 7.92
N LEU A 435 25.62 -18.60 8.20
CA LEU A 435 25.06 -18.69 9.55
C LEU A 435 24.93 -20.14 10.02
N GLN A 436 24.54 -21.06 9.14
CA GLN A 436 24.50 -22.49 9.43
C GLN A 436 25.89 -23.05 9.75
N GLN A 437 26.93 -22.64 9.00
CA GLN A 437 28.32 -23.03 9.29
C GLN A 437 28.79 -22.50 10.66
N TYR A 438 28.46 -21.23 10.96
CA TYR A 438 28.79 -20.65 12.27
C TYR A 438 28.13 -21.41 13.43
N LEU A 439 26.84 -21.73 13.32
CA LEU A 439 26.10 -22.47 14.32
C LEU A 439 26.66 -23.88 14.49
N THR A 440 26.99 -24.56 13.40
CA THR A 440 27.63 -25.89 13.46
C THR A 440 29.01 -25.85 14.18
N ALA A 441 29.79 -24.78 13.97
CA ALA A 441 31.08 -24.60 14.62
C ALA A 441 30.99 -24.19 16.11
N ASN A 442 29.82 -23.69 16.55
CA ASN A 442 29.57 -23.22 17.91
C ASN A 442 28.36 -23.96 18.51
N PRO A 443 28.50 -25.24 18.88
CA PRO A 443 27.38 -26.01 19.42
C PRO A 443 26.96 -25.51 20.81
N SER A 444 25.76 -25.93 21.24
CA SER A 444 25.20 -25.64 22.56
C SER A 444 24.85 -24.19 22.85
N LEU A 445 24.64 -23.35 21.79
CA LEU A 445 24.11 -22.01 21.97
C LEU A 445 22.59 -22.04 22.29
N THR A 446 22.13 -21.04 23.05
CA THR A 446 20.70 -20.77 23.11
C THR A 446 20.35 -19.84 21.94
N VAL A 447 19.49 -20.31 21.06
CA VAL A 447 19.07 -19.57 19.85
C VAL A 447 17.67 -18.98 20.06
N PHE A 448 17.61 -17.67 20.19
CA PHE A 448 16.37 -16.91 20.18
C PHE A 448 15.95 -16.65 18.75
N ILE A 449 14.69 -16.92 18.40
CA ILE A 449 14.17 -16.70 17.05
C ILE A 449 12.96 -15.78 17.15
N ASN A 450 12.98 -14.69 16.39
CA ASN A 450 11.84 -13.81 16.21
C ASN A 450 11.73 -13.37 14.76
N ASN A 451 10.54 -13.35 14.22
CA ASN A 451 10.21 -12.86 12.88
C ASN A 451 8.81 -12.24 12.91
N TRP A 452 8.45 -11.54 11.84
CA TRP A 452 7.06 -11.16 11.65
C TRP A 452 6.18 -12.40 11.40
N TRP A 453 5.85 -13.10 12.47
CA TRP A 453 5.16 -14.39 12.38
C TRP A 453 3.81 -14.28 11.66
N ALA A 454 3.01 -13.24 11.93
CA ALA A 454 1.71 -13.07 11.29
C ALA A 454 1.82 -12.96 9.76
N GLY A 455 2.78 -12.17 9.23
CA GLY A 455 2.99 -12.02 7.79
C GLY A 455 3.70 -13.23 7.17
N TYR A 456 4.74 -13.72 7.83
CA TYR A 456 5.55 -14.82 7.32
C TYR A 456 4.76 -16.14 7.21
N THR A 457 3.87 -16.42 8.16
CA THR A 457 3.13 -17.68 8.25
C THR A 457 1.79 -17.70 7.49
N GLN A 458 1.44 -16.63 6.79
CA GLN A 458 0.35 -16.66 5.81
C GLN A 458 0.59 -17.73 4.74
N ASN A 459 1.84 -17.93 4.33
CA ASN A 459 2.24 -19.03 3.50
C ASN A 459 2.56 -20.26 4.38
N SER A 460 1.77 -21.33 4.27
CA SER A 460 1.95 -22.57 5.01
C SER A 460 3.32 -23.22 4.79
N GLN A 461 3.93 -23.02 3.63
CA GLN A 461 5.26 -23.55 3.31
C GLN A 461 6.35 -22.93 4.20
N ASN A 462 6.20 -21.68 4.61
CA ASN A 462 7.12 -21.02 5.53
C ASN A 462 7.06 -21.63 6.93
N ILE A 463 5.91 -22.15 7.37
CA ILE A 463 5.78 -22.89 8.62
C ILE A 463 6.61 -24.17 8.56
N GLU A 464 6.55 -24.90 7.44
CA GLU A 464 7.35 -26.12 7.25
C GLU A 464 8.85 -25.81 7.23
N TYR A 465 9.27 -24.74 6.56
CA TYR A 465 10.69 -24.34 6.54
C TYR A 465 11.20 -23.94 7.93
N THR A 466 10.39 -23.22 8.70
CA THR A 466 10.74 -22.85 10.07
C THR A 466 10.81 -24.08 10.96
N SER A 467 9.85 -24.99 10.86
CA SER A 467 9.85 -26.25 11.62
C SER A 467 11.09 -27.10 11.32
N ALA A 468 11.45 -27.26 10.04
CA ALA A 468 12.67 -27.95 9.64
C ALA A 468 13.96 -27.26 10.14
N THR A 469 13.93 -25.93 10.26
CA THR A 469 15.05 -25.16 10.83
C THR A 469 15.17 -25.39 12.33
N VAL A 470 14.04 -25.46 13.04
CA VAL A 470 14.00 -25.85 14.48
C VAL A 470 14.52 -27.25 14.67
N ASP A 471 14.05 -28.23 13.85
CA ASP A 471 14.58 -29.61 13.84
C ASP A 471 16.11 -29.62 13.74
N TRP A 472 16.64 -28.86 12.76
CA TRP A 472 18.08 -28.81 12.53
C TRP A 472 18.82 -28.19 13.72
N LEU A 473 18.36 -27.09 14.30
CA LEU A 473 18.98 -26.45 15.47
C LEU A 473 19.05 -27.42 16.68
N LEU A 474 17.96 -28.11 16.97
CA LEU A 474 17.89 -29.09 18.07
C LEU A 474 18.82 -30.27 17.83
N GLN A 475 18.94 -30.77 16.59
CA GLN A 475 19.88 -31.84 16.22
C GLN A 475 21.34 -31.39 16.34
N GLN A 476 21.66 -30.10 16.16
CA GLN A 476 23.00 -29.57 16.42
C GLN A 476 23.30 -29.37 17.92
N GLY A 477 22.36 -29.65 18.80
CA GLY A 477 22.49 -29.49 20.24
C GLY A 477 22.23 -28.07 20.74
N HIS A 478 21.61 -27.22 19.93
CA HIS A 478 21.19 -25.88 20.35
C HIS A 478 19.88 -25.94 21.15
N ARG A 479 19.71 -25.01 22.09
CA ARG A 479 18.43 -24.75 22.72
C ARG A 479 17.68 -23.70 21.90
N VAL A 480 16.42 -23.94 21.61
CA VAL A 480 15.61 -23.01 20.81
C VAL A 480 14.59 -22.31 21.70
N VAL A 481 14.55 -20.97 21.60
CA VAL A 481 13.56 -20.10 22.25
C VAL A 481 12.89 -19.27 21.16
N ILE A 482 11.59 -19.43 20.96
CA ILE A 482 10.84 -18.61 20.01
C ILE A 482 10.20 -17.46 20.77
N ILE A 483 10.50 -16.24 20.31
CA ILE A 483 9.86 -15.02 20.79
C ILE A 483 8.68 -14.73 19.87
N GLU A 484 7.48 -14.68 20.43
CA GLU A 484 6.30 -14.23 19.69
C GLU A 484 6.44 -12.74 19.33
N ASP A 485 5.85 -12.37 18.22
CA ASP A 485 5.90 -11.00 17.74
C ASP A 485 4.85 -10.13 18.41
N VAL A 486 5.07 -8.83 18.39
CA VAL A 486 4.02 -7.84 18.66
C VAL A 486 3.05 -7.78 17.48
N LEU A 487 1.83 -7.32 17.72
CA LEU A 487 0.81 -7.27 16.70
C LEU A 487 0.98 -6.05 15.79
N ARG A 488 0.55 -6.20 14.55
CA ARG A 488 0.51 -5.11 13.60
C ARG A 488 -0.58 -4.10 13.99
N LEU A 489 -0.24 -2.82 13.95
CA LEU A 489 -1.22 -1.74 14.08
C LEU A 489 -2.14 -1.69 12.84
N PRO A 490 -3.40 -1.31 12.97
CA PRO A 490 -4.33 -1.20 11.84
C PRO A 490 -3.87 -0.21 10.75
N SER A 491 -3.01 0.73 11.08
CA SER A 491 -2.37 1.65 10.13
C SER A 491 -1.15 2.32 10.75
N GLN A 492 -0.26 2.83 9.91
CA GLN A 492 0.86 3.70 10.31
C GLN A 492 0.40 4.87 11.21
N SER A 493 -0.81 5.34 11.01
CA SER A 493 -1.41 6.41 11.78
C SER A 493 -1.52 6.12 13.27
N HIS A 494 -1.71 4.86 13.65
CA HIS A 494 -1.78 4.47 15.07
C HIS A 494 -0.44 4.66 15.78
N ALA A 495 0.68 4.41 15.10
CA ALA A 495 2.00 4.66 15.67
C ALA A 495 2.19 6.12 16.10
N TYR A 496 1.60 7.06 15.36
CA TYR A 496 1.69 8.50 15.63
C TYR A 496 0.60 9.06 16.53
N CYS A 497 -0.27 8.22 17.08
CA CYS A 497 -1.44 8.61 17.85
C CYS A 497 -1.12 9.60 18.98
N LEU A 498 -0.13 9.32 19.83
CA LEU A 498 0.28 10.21 20.93
C LEU A 498 0.82 11.55 20.42
N ILE A 499 1.59 11.54 19.35
CA ILE A 499 2.18 12.77 18.79
C ILE A 499 1.06 13.69 18.29
N ARG A 500 -0.02 13.13 17.77
CA ARG A 500 -1.20 13.89 17.32
C ARG A 500 -2.07 14.39 18.47
N GLY A 501 -1.85 13.90 19.68
CA GLY A 501 -2.61 14.29 20.86
C GLY A 501 -3.93 13.53 21.00
N SER A 502 -4.06 12.38 20.38
CA SER A 502 -5.16 11.47 20.64
C SER A 502 -4.96 10.80 22.00
N SER A 503 -6.04 10.60 22.73
CA SER A 503 -6.03 9.93 24.05
C SER A 503 -6.36 8.44 23.93
N ASP A 504 -6.95 8.04 22.81
CA ASP A 504 -7.35 6.66 22.53
C ASP A 504 -6.45 6.12 21.42
N CYS A 505 -5.33 5.52 21.83
CA CYS A 505 -4.30 4.98 20.96
C CYS A 505 -4.31 3.46 20.94
N ASP A 506 -5.07 2.81 21.82
CA ASP A 506 -5.10 1.37 21.94
C ASP A 506 -5.87 0.74 20.80
N ILE A 507 -5.50 -0.50 20.45
CA ILE A 507 -6.13 -1.27 19.37
C ILE A 507 -7.05 -2.33 19.97
N THR A 508 -8.20 -2.52 19.34
CA THR A 508 -9.22 -3.47 19.81
C THR A 508 -8.90 -4.89 19.36
N GLU A 509 -9.45 -5.90 20.06
CA GLU A 509 -9.32 -7.31 19.68
C GLU A 509 -9.79 -7.57 18.23
N ALA A 510 -10.85 -6.90 17.79
CA ALA A 510 -11.38 -7.06 16.44
C ALA A 510 -10.39 -6.62 15.34
N GLU A 511 -9.55 -5.62 15.62
CA GLU A 511 -8.56 -5.08 14.66
C GLU A 511 -7.33 -5.96 14.51
N ILE A 512 -7.06 -6.83 15.50
CA ILE A 512 -5.87 -7.71 15.52
C ILE A 512 -6.20 -9.19 15.28
N LYS A 513 -7.48 -9.50 15.04
CA LYS A 513 -7.98 -10.88 14.95
C LYS A 513 -7.24 -11.73 13.91
N ASP A 514 -6.94 -11.16 12.76
CA ASP A 514 -6.29 -11.90 11.68
C ASP A 514 -4.82 -12.19 12.02
N ASP A 515 -4.09 -11.23 12.57
CA ASP A 515 -2.72 -11.41 13.02
C ASP A 515 -2.64 -12.46 14.13
N LEU A 516 -3.57 -12.42 15.09
CA LEU A 516 -3.69 -13.44 16.14
C LEU A 516 -3.98 -14.82 15.59
N HIS A 517 -4.81 -14.93 14.56
CA HIS A 517 -5.11 -16.20 13.92
C HIS A 517 -3.84 -16.85 13.32
N TYR A 518 -3.05 -16.10 12.56
CA TYR A 518 -1.83 -16.61 11.94
C TYR A 518 -0.76 -16.94 13.00
N ALA A 519 -0.55 -16.07 13.99
CA ALA A 519 0.40 -16.30 15.06
C ALA A 519 0.06 -17.54 15.89
N ASN A 520 -1.21 -17.73 16.26
CA ASN A 520 -1.67 -18.91 17.01
C ASN A 520 -1.56 -20.21 16.19
N ARG A 521 -1.87 -20.17 14.89
CA ARG A 521 -1.70 -21.31 13.98
C ARG A 521 -0.24 -21.75 13.89
N PHE A 522 0.66 -20.77 13.77
CA PHE A 522 2.10 -21.04 13.74
C PHE A 522 2.55 -21.69 15.04
N ARG A 523 2.20 -21.09 16.18
CA ARG A 523 2.56 -21.62 17.50
C ARG A 523 2.07 -23.06 17.67
N ALA A 524 0.82 -23.34 17.41
CA ALA A 524 0.25 -24.69 17.52
C ALA A 524 0.99 -25.70 16.65
N SER A 525 1.36 -25.32 15.42
CA SER A 525 2.10 -26.20 14.50
C SER A 525 3.51 -26.53 14.99
N ILE A 526 4.21 -25.59 15.65
CA ILE A 526 5.55 -25.84 16.19
C ILE A 526 5.45 -26.63 17.52
N GLU A 527 4.54 -26.27 18.42
CA GLU A 527 4.36 -26.97 19.71
C GLU A 527 3.96 -28.44 19.54
N GLU A 528 3.16 -28.75 18.52
CA GLU A 528 2.79 -30.15 18.22
C GLU A 528 4.02 -31.00 17.84
N ARG A 529 4.98 -30.41 17.13
CA ARG A 529 6.18 -31.15 16.65
C ARG A 529 7.37 -31.05 17.60
N HIS A 530 7.48 -29.92 18.31
CA HIS A 530 8.62 -29.56 19.16
C HIS A 530 8.15 -29.05 20.53
N PRO A 531 7.60 -29.93 21.40
CA PRO A 531 7.11 -29.51 22.73
C PRO A 531 8.23 -29.03 23.66
N GLU A 532 9.51 -29.31 23.34
CA GLU A 532 10.69 -28.84 24.06
C GLU A 532 11.09 -27.40 23.75
N VAL A 533 10.54 -26.78 22.70
CA VAL A 533 10.81 -25.40 22.35
C VAL A 533 10.15 -24.46 23.35
N MET A 534 10.94 -23.54 23.87
CA MET A 534 10.46 -22.55 24.79
C MET A 534 9.83 -21.37 24.03
N TRP A 535 8.76 -20.79 24.60
CA TRP A 535 8.08 -19.64 24.04
C TRP A 535 8.12 -18.45 25.01
N ILE A 536 8.43 -17.27 24.48
CA ILE A 536 8.28 -15.98 25.16
C ILE A 536 7.21 -15.18 24.42
N ASN A 537 6.17 -14.75 25.11
CA ASN A 537 5.07 -13.97 24.52
C ASN A 537 5.05 -12.53 25.08
N PRO A 538 5.70 -11.57 24.42
CA PRO A 538 5.74 -10.17 24.85
C PRO A 538 4.35 -9.51 24.92
N ARG A 539 3.40 -9.94 24.07
CA ARG A 539 2.04 -9.40 24.01
C ARG A 539 1.28 -9.52 25.33
N GLN A 540 1.56 -10.52 26.15
CA GLN A 540 0.93 -10.69 27.45
C GLN A 540 1.12 -9.48 28.38
N ALA A 541 2.17 -8.68 28.14
CA ALA A 541 2.41 -7.48 28.91
C ALA A 541 1.55 -6.28 28.52
N ILE A 542 1.03 -6.26 27.29
CA ILE A 542 0.33 -5.11 26.73
C ILE A 542 -1.09 -5.42 26.23
N CYS A 543 -1.46 -6.69 26.10
CA CYS A 543 -2.77 -7.10 25.60
C CYS A 543 -3.64 -7.70 26.71
N ASP A 544 -4.94 -7.47 26.64
CA ASP A 544 -5.98 -8.09 27.46
C ASP A 544 -7.22 -8.45 26.59
N GLN A 545 -8.35 -8.76 27.22
CA GLN A 545 -9.60 -9.10 26.53
C GLN A 545 -10.24 -7.91 25.76
N GLN A 546 -9.82 -6.69 26.03
CA GLN A 546 -10.36 -5.49 25.38
C GLN A 546 -9.53 -5.07 24.17
N GLY A 547 -8.25 -5.48 24.12
CA GLY A 547 -7.32 -5.15 23.04
C GLY A 547 -5.88 -5.05 23.52
N CYS A 548 -5.08 -4.29 22.78
CA CYS A 548 -3.66 -4.12 23.09
C CYS A 548 -3.27 -2.66 23.20
N LYS A 549 -2.43 -2.36 24.18
CA LYS A 549 -1.84 -1.03 24.36
C LYS A 549 -0.77 -0.77 23.32
N THR A 550 -0.81 0.43 22.74
CA THR A 550 0.25 0.91 21.84
C THR A 550 1.23 1.85 22.55
N THR A 551 0.96 2.14 23.81
CA THR A 551 1.74 3.07 24.66
C THR A 551 1.89 2.52 26.07
N LEU A 552 3.02 2.79 26.72
CA LEU A 552 3.25 2.50 28.15
C LEU A 552 3.82 3.74 28.83
N ASP A 553 3.17 4.17 29.91
CA ASP A 553 3.57 5.36 30.69
C ASP A 553 3.82 6.62 29.84
N GLY A 554 2.98 6.83 28.82
CA GLY A 554 3.11 7.96 27.90
C GLY A 554 4.22 7.84 26.85
N LEU A 555 4.89 6.67 26.75
CA LEU A 555 5.88 6.36 25.74
C LEU A 555 5.22 5.56 24.59
N PRO A 556 5.35 5.97 23.31
CA PRO A 556 4.90 5.16 22.19
C PRO A 556 5.78 3.91 22.04
N LEU A 557 5.15 2.75 21.91
CA LEU A 557 5.87 1.48 21.75
C LEU A 557 6.35 1.28 20.32
N TYR A 558 5.57 1.70 19.34
CA TYR A 558 5.80 1.45 17.92
C TYR A 558 6.53 2.61 17.24
N ARG A 559 7.35 2.26 16.24
CA ARG A 559 7.99 3.18 15.31
C ARG A 559 7.15 3.39 14.06
N ASP A 560 6.59 2.30 13.56
CA ASP A 560 5.74 2.22 12.38
C ASP A 560 4.56 1.26 12.65
N GLU A 561 3.88 0.78 11.63
CA GLU A 561 2.68 -0.05 11.84
C GLU A 561 2.97 -1.44 12.43
N HIS A 562 4.21 -1.94 12.44
CA HIS A 562 4.51 -3.28 12.94
C HIS A 562 5.86 -3.41 13.67
N HIS A 563 6.75 -2.42 13.64
CA HIS A 563 7.99 -2.46 14.39
C HIS A 563 7.91 -1.66 15.69
N LEU A 564 8.45 -2.19 16.76
CA LEU A 564 8.72 -1.42 17.98
C LEU A 564 9.86 -0.42 17.73
N ASN A 565 9.81 0.73 18.38
CA ASN A 565 11.01 1.53 18.56
C ASN A 565 11.85 0.96 19.70
N TYR A 566 13.14 1.29 19.75
CA TYR A 566 14.07 0.69 20.71
C TYR A 566 13.68 0.91 22.18
N LEU A 567 13.31 2.14 22.55
CA LEU A 567 12.91 2.44 23.94
C LEU A 567 11.55 1.82 24.28
N GLY A 568 10.63 1.75 23.32
CA GLY A 568 9.36 1.04 23.45
C GLY A 568 9.58 -0.45 23.67
N SER A 569 10.51 -1.05 22.93
CA SER A 569 10.92 -2.44 23.09
C SER A 569 11.50 -2.72 24.48
N LYS A 570 12.39 -1.85 24.99
CA LYS A 570 12.89 -1.93 26.38
C LYS A 570 11.77 -1.80 27.41
N LYS A 571 10.90 -0.82 27.23
CA LYS A 571 9.78 -0.60 28.15
C LYS A 571 8.81 -1.78 28.19
N LEU A 572 8.62 -2.44 27.04
CA LEU A 572 7.85 -3.69 26.96
C LEU A 572 8.52 -4.82 27.76
N GLY A 573 9.84 -4.93 27.71
CA GLY A 573 10.61 -5.89 28.51
C GLY A 573 10.48 -5.64 30.01
N ASP A 574 10.62 -4.38 30.45
CA ASP A 574 10.41 -3.99 31.84
C ASP A 574 9.00 -4.33 32.32
N GLU A 575 7.98 -4.01 31.52
CA GLU A 575 6.58 -4.29 31.86
C GLU A 575 6.29 -5.79 31.88
N TYR A 576 6.91 -6.55 30.99
CA TYR A 576 6.82 -8.01 30.98
C TYR A 576 7.37 -8.62 32.28
N LEU A 577 8.58 -8.24 32.67
CA LEU A 577 9.22 -8.73 33.89
C LEU A 577 8.53 -8.24 35.18
N ARG A 578 7.87 -7.09 35.12
CA ARG A 578 7.05 -6.60 36.23
C ARG A 578 5.80 -7.46 36.47
N ARG A 579 5.22 -8.05 35.41
CA ARG A 579 3.96 -8.82 35.47
C ARG A 579 4.19 -10.33 35.59
N PHE A 580 5.28 -10.81 35.03
CA PHE A 580 5.55 -12.25 34.89
C PHE A 580 6.94 -12.59 35.41
N ALA A 581 7.12 -13.82 35.88
CA ALA A 581 8.46 -14.35 36.18
C ALA A 581 9.31 -14.36 34.91
N ASN A 582 10.61 -14.15 35.06
CA ASN A 582 11.51 -14.22 33.91
C ASN A 582 11.51 -15.65 33.34
N PRO A 583 11.12 -15.85 32.08
CA PRO A 583 11.05 -17.18 31.48
C PRO A 583 12.43 -17.86 31.36
N LEU A 584 13.52 -17.09 31.47
CA LEU A 584 14.88 -17.61 31.41
C LEU A 584 15.46 -17.99 32.79
N ASP A 585 14.73 -17.75 33.87
CA ASP A 585 15.16 -18.15 35.22
C ASP A 585 15.30 -19.68 35.32
N GLY A 586 16.44 -20.10 35.85
CA GLY A 586 16.76 -21.55 36.00
C GLY A 586 17.23 -22.24 34.72
N ILE A 587 17.35 -21.52 33.61
CA ILE A 587 18.02 -22.04 32.42
C ILE A 587 19.53 -21.93 32.62
N ALA A 588 20.17 -23.04 32.92
CA ALA A 588 21.63 -23.08 32.97
C ALA A 588 22.22 -22.83 31.58
N THR A 589 23.17 -21.91 31.48
CA THR A 589 24.07 -21.80 30.31
C THR A 589 25.00 -23.00 30.38
N GLN A 590 24.95 -23.83 29.37
CA GLN A 590 25.88 -24.97 29.22
C GLN A 590 27.29 -24.52 28.89
#